data_63475d611d79eded93935ef7f327db46
#
_entry.id   63475d611d79eded93935ef7f327db46
#
_cell.length_a   1.000
_cell.length_b   1.000
_cell.length_c   1.000
_cell.angle_alpha   90.00
_cell.angle_beta   90.00
_cell.angle_gamma   90.00
#
_symmetry.space_group_name_H-M   'P 1'
#
loop_
_entity.id
_entity.type
_entity.pdbx_description
1 polymer ?
#
loop_
_entity_poly.entity_id
_entity_poly.type
_entity_poly.pdbx_seq_one_letter_code
_entity_poly.pdbx_strand_id
1 'polypeptide(L)'
;KIREQAMGLLARINMQDKADVYPSTLSGGQKQRVAIVRSLAMNPDVILFDEPTSALDPEMVGEVLDLMKSLADEGMTMVIVTHEMGFAKEVANRVIFIDDGKILEEATPEEFFNHPKNPRLKDFLSKVLV
;
A
#
# COMPACT_ATOMS: atom_id res chain seq x y z
N LYS A 1 -28.49 -6.87 -3.88
CA LYS A 1 -27.35 -7.06 -4.81
C LYS A 1 -26.18 -6.15 -4.49
N ILE A 2 -26.43 -4.85 -4.41
CA ILE A 2 -25.39 -3.88 -4.00
C ILE A 2 -24.94 -4.17 -2.57
N ARG A 3 -25.89 -4.45 -1.68
CA ARG A 3 -25.57 -4.78 -0.29
C ARG A 3 -24.69 -6.05 -0.20
N GLU A 4 -24.99 -7.07 -0.99
CA GLU A 4 -24.21 -8.30 -1.02
C GLU A 4 -22.77 -8.03 -1.45
N GLN A 5 -22.60 -7.19 -2.47
CA GLN A 5 -21.27 -6.80 -2.95
C GLN A 5 -20.51 -6.04 -1.86
N ALA A 6 -21.17 -5.09 -1.20
CA ALA A 6 -20.56 -4.32 -0.12
C ALA A 6 -20.18 -5.21 1.05
N MET A 7 -21.06 -6.14 1.43
CA MET A 7 -20.76 -7.07 2.53
C MET A 7 -19.62 -8.01 2.19
N GLY A 8 -19.50 -8.43 0.92
CA GLY A 8 -18.37 -9.22 0.47
C GLY A 8 -17.05 -8.49 0.61
N LEU A 9 -17.04 -7.20 0.29
CA LEU A 9 -15.84 -6.36 0.45
C LEU A 9 -15.48 -6.16 1.92
N LEU A 10 -16.47 -5.98 2.79
CA LEU A 10 -16.21 -5.87 4.23
C LEU A 10 -15.70 -7.19 4.81
N ALA A 11 -16.22 -8.33 4.34
CA ALA A 11 -15.75 -9.63 4.77
C ALA A 11 -14.28 -9.84 4.40
N ARG A 12 -13.86 -9.31 3.25
CA ARG A 12 -12.46 -9.39 2.79
C ARG A 12 -11.48 -8.76 3.79
N ILE A 13 -11.92 -7.71 4.49
CA ILE A 13 -11.10 -7.04 5.50
C ILE A 13 -11.53 -7.39 6.92
N ASN A 14 -12.35 -8.44 7.05
CA ASN A 14 -12.84 -8.95 8.33
C ASN A 14 -13.60 -7.89 9.14
N MET A 15 -14.42 -7.10 8.46
CA MET A 15 -15.18 -6.01 9.06
C MET A 15 -16.68 -6.08 8.77
N GLN A 16 -17.20 -7.27 8.44
CA GLN A 16 -18.63 -7.43 8.15
C GLN A 16 -19.51 -7.08 9.34
N ASP A 17 -18.99 -7.20 10.56
CA ASP A 17 -19.71 -6.82 11.79
C ASP A 17 -19.74 -5.29 12.00
N LYS A 18 -19.05 -4.52 11.17
CA LYS A 18 -18.99 -3.06 11.24
C LYS A 18 -19.84 -2.38 10.17
N ALA A 19 -20.67 -3.14 9.44
CA ALA A 19 -21.45 -2.61 8.32
C ALA A 19 -22.37 -1.46 8.71
N ASP A 20 -22.91 -1.50 9.91
CA ASP A 20 -23.91 -0.53 10.36
C ASP A 20 -23.40 0.48 11.39
N VAL A 21 -22.09 0.55 11.59
CA VAL A 21 -21.49 1.53 12.50
C VAL A 21 -21.07 2.78 11.73
N TYR A 22 -20.99 3.91 12.43
CA TYR A 22 -20.49 5.14 11.83
C TYR A 22 -18.97 5.08 11.64
N PRO A 23 -18.47 5.62 10.51
CA PRO A 23 -17.02 5.64 10.27
C PRO A 23 -16.20 6.25 11.41
N SER A 24 -16.78 7.25 12.10
CA SER A 24 -16.09 7.90 13.22
C SER A 24 -15.74 6.95 14.37
N THR A 25 -16.38 5.78 14.45
CA THR A 25 -16.12 4.79 15.49
C THR A 25 -14.99 3.83 15.13
N LEU A 26 -14.48 3.89 13.90
CA LEU A 26 -13.44 3.00 13.43
C LEU A 26 -12.05 3.51 13.80
N SER A 27 -11.09 2.58 13.98
CA SER A 27 -9.68 2.94 14.15
C SER A 27 -9.13 3.51 12.83
N GLY A 28 -7.95 4.14 12.90
CA GLY A 28 -7.28 4.65 11.70
C GLY A 28 -7.00 3.56 10.68
N GLY A 29 -6.50 2.41 11.14
CA GLY A 29 -6.24 1.27 10.26
C GLY A 29 -7.51 0.70 9.64
N GLN A 30 -8.59 0.63 10.43
CA GLN A 30 -9.89 0.19 9.92
C GLN A 30 -10.42 1.14 8.86
N LYS A 31 -10.35 2.45 9.10
CA LYS A 31 -10.76 3.45 8.12
C LYS A 31 -9.96 3.30 6.82
N GLN A 32 -8.66 3.07 6.94
CA GLN A 32 -7.80 2.92 5.76
C GLN A 32 -8.17 1.68 4.97
N ARG A 33 -8.42 0.55 5.64
CA ARG A 33 -8.85 -0.67 4.95
C ARG A 33 -10.19 -0.50 4.26
N VAL A 34 -11.14 0.20 4.89
CA VAL A 34 -12.42 0.53 4.26
C VAL A 34 -12.21 1.39 3.02
N ALA A 35 -11.32 2.39 3.10
CA ALA A 35 -11.00 3.23 1.96
C ALA A 35 -10.46 2.43 0.78
N ILE A 36 -9.61 1.44 1.06
CA ILE A 36 -9.04 0.57 0.02
C ILE A 36 -10.13 -0.27 -0.64
N VAL A 37 -10.97 -0.95 0.15
CA VAL A 37 -12.04 -1.79 -0.45
C VAL A 37 -13.10 -0.95 -1.13
N ARG A 38 -13.32 0.29 -0.71
CA ARG A 38 -14.21 1.21 -1.42
C ARG A 38 -13.69 1.47 -2.83
N SER A 39 -12.37 1.63 -2.97
CA SER A 39 -11.75 1.77 -4.29
C SER A 39 -11.97 0.51 -5.14
N LEU A 40 -11.89 -0.67 -4.53
CA LEU A 40 -12.12 -1.94 -5.22
C LEU A 40 -13.56 -2.08 -5.72
N ALA A 41 -14.52 -1.46 -5.03
CA ALA A 41 -15.92 -1.51 -5.42
C ALA A 41 -16.18 -0.93 -6.80
N MET A 42 -15.29 -0.08 -7.29
CA MET A 42 -15.38 0.53 -8.62
C MET A 42 -14.83 -0.36 -9.74
N ASN A 43 -14.33 -1.54 -9.41
CA ASN A 43 -13.66 -2.45 -10.34
C ASN A 43 -12.57 -1.75 -11.15
N PRO A 44 -11.59 -1.12 -10.48
CA PRO A 44 -10.57 -0.33 -11.18
C PRO A 44 -9.56 -1.22 -11.90
N ASP A 45 -8.97 -0.68 -12.97
CA ASP A 45 -7.82 -1.33 -13.63
C ASP A 45 -6.53 -1.05 -12.87
N VAL A 46 -6.44 0.11 -12.22
CA VAL A 46 -5.27 0.55 -11.46
C VAL A 46 -5.72 1.22 -10.17
N ILE A 47 -5.04 0.93 -9.08
CA ILE A 47 -5.25 1.64 -7.80
C ILE A 47 -4.00 2.45 -7.48
N LEU A 48 -4.22 3.72 -7.08
CA LEU A 48 -3.14 4.61 -6.67
C LEU A 48 -3.16 4.76 -5.15
N PHE A 49 -2.02 4.53 -4.51
CA PHE A 49 -1.83 4.70 -3.07
C PHE A 49 -0.83 5.81 -2.82
N ASP A 50 -1.20 6.78 -2.02
CA ASP A 50 -0.30 7.87 -1.64
C ASP A 50 -0.03 7.78 -0.14
N GLU A 51 1.09 7.17 0.22
CA GLU A 51 1.54 6.96 1.60
C GLU A 51 0.43 6.37 2.49
N PRO A 52 -0.07 5.16 2.15
CA PRO A 52 -1.26 4.60 2.82
C PRO A 52 -1.10 4.32 4.30
N THR A 53 0.13 4.27 4.82
CA THR A 53 0.39 3.96 6.22
C THR A 53 0.99 5.13 7.01
N SER A 54 1.22 6.29 6.38
CA SER A 54 1.97 7.39 7.00
C SER A 54 1.29 7.99 8.24
N ALA A 55 -0.03 7.98 8.29
CA ALA A 55 -0.80 8.55 9.40
C ALA A 55 -1.25 7.50 10.43
N LEU A 56 -0.76 6.27 10.33
CA LEU A 56 -1.18 5.17 11.19
C LEU A 56 -0.16 4.90 12.29
N ASP A 57 -0.66 4.44 13.45
CA ASP A 57 0.20 3.91 14.50
C ASP A 57 0.90 2.64 13.99
N PRO A 58 2.14 2.37 14.44
CA PRO A 58 2.88 1.20 13.97
C PRO A 58 2.12 -0.13 14.06
N GLU A 59 1.30 -0.29 15.09
CA GLU A 59 0.52 -1.52 15.29
C GLU A 59 -0.60 -1.71 14.27
N MET A 60 -1.00 -0.63 13.56
CA MET A 60 -2.04 -0.67 12.54
C MET A 60 -1.48 -0.87 11.13
N VAL A 61 -0.20 -0.59 10.95
CA VAL A 61 0.46 -0.60 9.64
C VAL A 61 0.43 -2.00 9.00
N GLY A 62 0.71 -3.04 9.79
CA GLY A 62 0.78 -4.41 9.29
C GLY A 62 -0.48 -4.87 8.59
N GLU A 63 -1.64 -4.60 9.15
CA GLU A 63 -2.92 -5.04 8.57
C GLU A 63 -3.18 -4.38 7.21
N VAL A 64 -2.84 -3.09 7.08
CA VAL A 64 -3.00 -2.37 5.82
C VAL A 64 -2.04 -2.91 4.77
N LEU A 65 -0.79 -3.14 5.13
CA LEU A 65 0.21 -3.70 4.22
C LEU A 65 -0.17 -5.12 3.79
N ASP A 66 -0.70 -5.93 4.71
CA ASP A 66 -1.14 -7.29 4.38
C ASP A 66 -2.28 -7.28 3.37
N LEU A 67 -3.22 -6.35 3.51
CA LEU A 67 -4.29 -6.19 2.52
C LEU A 67 -3.71 -5.83 1.16
N MET A 68 -2.76 -4.89 1.11
CA MET A 68 -2.12 -4.49 -0.14
C MET A 68 -1.34 -5.65 -0.77
N LYS A 69 -0.67 -6.46 0.04
CA LYS A 69 0.01 -7.67 -0.45
C LYS A 69 -0.97 -8.64 -1.09
N SER A 70 -2.12 -8.84 -0.46
CA SER A 70 -3.14 -9.75 -1.01
C SER A 70 -3.65 -9.26 -2.36
N LEU A 71 -3.80 -7.95 -2.54
CA LEU A 71 -4.20 -7.37 -3.81
C LEU A 71 -3.12 -7.59 -4.88
N ALA A 72 -1.86 -7.44 -4.50
CA ALA A 72 -0.75 -7.70 -5.42
C ALA A 72 -0.72 -9.17 -5.86
N ASP A 73 -0.95 -10.09 -4.94
CA ASP A 73 -1.01 -11.53 -5.23
C ASP A 73 -2.14 -11.89 -6.18
N GLU A 74 -3.22 -11.12 -6.16
CA GLU A 74 -4.33 -11.30 -7.10
C GLU A 74 -4.10 -10.68 -8.47
N GLY A 75 -2.96 -10.04 -8.66
CA GLY A 75 -2.64 -9.43 -9.94
C GLY A 75 -3.15 -8.01 -10.14
N MET A 76 -3.60 -7.35 -9.07
CA MET A 76 -4.05 -5.95 -9.17
C MET A 76 -2.89 -5.04 -9.51
N THR A 77 -3.06 -4.19 -10.52
CA THR A 77 -2.08 -3.17 -10.87
C THR A 77 -2.18 -2.00 -9.90
N MET A 78 -1.06 -1.68 -9.25
CA MET A 78 -1.02 -0.63 -8.24
C MET A 78 0.20 0.25 -8.43
N VAL A 79 0.02 1.55 -8.19
CA VAL A 79 1.12 2.50 -8.08
C VAL A 79 1.11 3.01 -6.65
N ILE A 80 2.22 2.83 -5.94
CA ILE A 80 2.28 3.07 -4.50
C ILE A 80 3.41 4.02 -4.17
N VAL A 81 3.08 5.15 -3.54
CA VAL A 81 4.07 6.04 -2.94
C VAL A 81 4.18 5.63 -1.47
N THR A 82 5.36 5.24 -1.03
CA THR A 82 5.53 4.71 0.33
C THR A 82 6.95 4.92 0.85
N HIS A 83 7.06 4.98 2.17
CA HIS A 83 8.33 4.92 2.89
C HIS A 83 8.59 3.54 3.49
N GLU A 84 7.68 2.59 3.28
CA GLU A 84 7.79 1.23 3.79
C GLU A 84 8.71 0.40 2.89
N MET A 85 10.01 0.49 3.15
CA MET A 85 11.00 -0.14 2.26
C MET A 85 10.94 -1.65 2.26
N GLY A 86 10.66 -2.27 3.41
CA GLY A 86 10.49 -3.72 3.48
C GLY A 86 9.32 -4.20 2.63
N PHE A 87 8.22 -3.48 2.66
CA PHE A 87 7.05 -3.77 1.84
C PHE A 87 7.39 -3.62 0.35
N ALA A 88 8.03 -2.52 -0.02
CA ALA A 88 8.41 -2.28 -1.41
C ALA A 88 9.32 -3.40 -1.94
N LYS A 89 10.30 -3.79 -1.13
CA LYS A 89 11.25 -4.85 -1.50
C LYS A 89 10.55 -6.19 -1.72
N GLU A 90 9.55 -6.50 -0.89
CA GLU A 90 8.86 -7.79 -0.93
C GLU A 90 7.81 -7.86 -2.04
N VAL A 91 7.10 -6.78 -2.31
CA VAL A 91 5.88 -6.80 -3.11
C VAL A 91 6.03 -6.18 -4.50
N ALA A 92 6.87 -5.18 -4.64
CA ALA A 92 6.97 -4.44 -5.90
C ALA A 92 7.59 -5.26 -7.03
N ASN A 93 7.15 -5.00 -8.27
CA ASN A 93 7.80 -5.51 -9.47
C ASN A 93 8.82 -4.50 -9.99
N ARG A 94 8.53 -3.22 -9.81
CA ARG A 94 9.36 -2.10 -10.23
C ARG A 94 9.39 -1.09 -9.12
N VAL A 95 10.56 -0.52 -8.87
CA VAL A 95 10.74 0.52 -7.86
C VAL A 95 11.33 1.75 -8.53
N ILE A 96 10.77 2.91 -8.20
CA ILE A 96 11.17 4.18 -8.78
C ILE A 96 11.58 5.11 -7.64
N PHE A 97 12.77 5.69 -7.75
CA PHE A 97 13.26 6.67 -6.79
C PHE A 97 13.06 8.07 -7.36
N ILE A 98 12.30 8.88 -6.64
CA ILE A 98 12.03 10.27 -7.03
C ILE A 98 12.64 11.19 -5.99
N ASP A 99 13.41 12.19 -6.44
CA ASP A 99 13.97 13.21 -5.57
C ASP A 99 13.99 14.52 -6.32
N ASP A 100 13.65 15.59 -5.64
CA ASP A 100 13.62 16.96 -6.21
C ASP A 100 12.83 17.01 -7.53
N GLY A 101 11.68 16.32 -7.57
CA GLY A 101 10.79 16.32 -8.73
C GLY A 101 11.30 15.54 -9.93
N LYS A 102 12.34 14.73 -9.77
CA LYS A 102 12.94 13.98 -10.88
C LYS A 102 13.03 12.51 -10.54
N ILE A 103 12.84 11.67 -11.57
CA ILE A 103 13.09 10.23 -11.46
C ILE A 103 14.59 10.02 -11.60
N LEU A 104 15.22 9.57 -10.51
CA LEU A 104 16.65 9.35 -10.48
C LEU A 104 17.07 7.93 -10.82
N GLU A 105 16.23 6.96 -10.48
CA GLU A 105 16.51 5.55 -10.79
C GLU A 105 15.21 4.77 -10.84
N GLU A 106 15.16 3.77 -11.72
CA GLU A 106 14.05 2.84 -11.84
C GLU A 106 14.63 1.45 -12.10
N ALA A 107 14.23 0.47 -11.29
CA ALA A 107 14.81 -0.88 -11.38
C ALA A 107 13.88 -1.91 -10.74
N THR A 108 14.23 -3.20 -10.89
CA THR A 108 13.58 -4.25 -10.11
C THR A 108 13.96 -4.08 -8.64
N PRO A 109 13.18 -4.63 -7.71
CA PRO A 109 13.55 -4.54 -6.28
C PRO A 109 14.95 -5.08 -5.99
N GLU A 110 15.34 -6.18 -6.63
CA GLU A 110 16.67 -6.75 -6.45
C GLU A 110 17.78 -5.75 -6.80
N GLU A 111 17.68 -5.15 -7.98
CA GLU A 111 18.68 -4.18 -8.41
C GLU A 111 18.63 -2.89 -7.61
N PHE A 112 17.41 -2.42 -7.32
CA PHE A 112 17.20 -1.16 -6.61
C PHE A 112 17.80 -1.19 -5.21
N PHE A 113 17.54 -2.25 -4.44
CA PHE A 113 17.98 -2.33 -3.06
C PHE A 113 19.37 -2.90 -2.89
N ASN A 114 19.78 -3.82 -3.73
CA ASN A 114 21.05 -4.52 -3.59
C ASN A 114 22.17 -3.94 -4.46
N HIS A 115 21.80 -3.32 -5.58
CA HIS A 115 22.76 -2.79 -6.55
C HIS A 115 22.36 -1.39 -7.03
N PRO A 116 22.08 -0.44 -6.12
CA PRO A 116 21.71 0.92 -6.53
C PRO A 116 22.87 1.58 -7.26
N LYS A 117 22.54 2.38 -8.28
CA LYS A 117 23.54 3.05 -9.12
C LYS A 117 23.65 4.54 -8.83
N ASN A 118 22.52 5.19 -8.59
CA ASN A 118 22.50 6.64 -8.35
C ASN A 118 23.07 6.95 -6.97
N PRO A 119 24.05 7.89 -6.86
CA PRO A 119 24.64 8.24 -5.56
C PRO A 119 23.63 8.73 -4.53
N ARG A 120 22.61 9.49 -4.95
CA ARG A 120 21.58 9.99 -4.04
C ARG A 120 20.75 8.85 -3.49
N LEU A 121 20.44 7.85 -4.33
CA LEU A 121 19.73 6.66 -3.90
C LEU A 121 20.57 5.85 -2.90
N LYS A 122 21.86 5.68 -3.18
CA LYS A 122 22.77 4.99 -2.26
C LYS A 122 22.77 5.64 -0.89
N ASP A 123 22.83 6.96 -0.85
CA ASP A 123 22.81 7.73 0.39
C ASP A 123 21.48 7.53 1.13
N PHE A 124 20.37 7.62 0.41
CA PHE A 124 19.03 7.41 0.98
C PHE A 124 18.91 6.03 1.60
N LEU A 125 19.26 4.99 0.85
CA LEU A 125 19.14 3.61 1.32
C LEU A 125 20.05 3.33 2.53
N SER A 126 21.22 3.93 2.57
CA SER A 126 22.12 3.76 3.70
C SER A 126 21.52 4.26 5.01
N LYS A 127 20.62 5.23 4.93
CA LYS A 127 19.98 5.83 6.10
C LYS A 127 18.70 5.12 6.51
N VAL A 128 17.92 4.60 5.55
CA VAL A 128 16.62 3.99 5.84
C VAL A 128 16.67 2.50 6.08
N LEU A 129 17.73 1.81 5.64
CA LEU A 129 17.88 0.37 5.81
C LEU A 129 18.83 -0.02 6.95
N VAL A 130 19.18 0.92 7.78
CA VAL A 130 20.06 0.66 8.93
C VAL A 130 19.38 -0.15 10.01
#